data_c5e2f051fd33c8e6c2a76ec38a40f97d
#
_entry.id   c5e2f051fd33c8e6c2a76ec38a40f97d
#
_cell.length_a   1.000
_cell.length_b   1.000
_cell.length_c   1.000
_cell.angle_alpha   90.00
_cell.angle_beta   90.00
_cell.angle_gamma   90.00
#
_symmetry.space_group_name_H-M   'P 1'
#
loop_
_entity.id
_entity.type
_entity.pdbx_description
1 polymer ?
#
loop_
_entity_poly.entity_id
_entity_poly.type
_entity_poly.pdbx_seq_one_letter_code
_entity_poly.pdbx_strand_id
1 'polypeptide(L)'
;MNDHITPGINVESLSVLVVDDVPLNILLIKKMLSQYTFEIRTANGGQAALDAIAQKKPDLLLLDLMMPGIDGFEVIKRLRADEATKDLPIIILSALNSEQDISKGFQLGANDFINKPIIMEKLLSSVTTQINLQAAKRQLNN
;
A
#
# COMPACT_ATOMS: atom_id res chain seq x y z
N MET A 1 1.06 20.95 -7.30
CA MET A 1 1.47 19.57 -7.20
C MET A 1 1.81 19.21 -5.79
N ASN A 2 1.15 18.16 -5.27
CA ASN A 2 1.19 17.87 -3.85
C ASN A 2 1.90 16.56 -3.52
N ASP A 3 2.86 16.18 -4.39
CA ASP A 3 3.58 14.92 -4.21
C ASP A 3 4.80 15.11 -3.31
N HIS A 4 4.61 15.91 -2.26
CA HIS A 4 5.69 16.25 -1.34
C HIS A 4 5.57 15.45 -0.05
N ILE A 5 6.69 14.89 0.36
CA ILE A 5 6.82 14.36 1.71
C ILE A 5 7.04 15.54 2.64
N THR A 6 6.32 15.56 3.74
CA THR A 6 6.45 16.61 4.76
C THR A 6 7.91 16.70 5.23
N PRO A 7 8.50 17.91 5.28
CA PRO A 7 9.87 18.07 5.79
C PRO A 7 10.04 17.48 7.19
N GLY A 8 11.19 16.86 7.42
CA GLY A 8 11.50 16.22 8.69
C GLY A 8 11.24 14.72 8.71
N ILE A 9 10.56 14.17 7.69
CA ILE A 9 10.37 12.73 7.56
C ILE A 9 11.60 12.12 6.91
N ASN A 10 12.18 11.11 7.56
CA ASN A 10 13.31 10.36 6.99
C ASN A 10 12.78 9.34 6.00
N VAL A 11 12.75 9.71 4.71
CA VAL A 11 12.22 8.87 3.63
C VAL A 11 13.00 7.57 3.50
N GLU A 12 14.31 7.60 3.75
CA GLU A 12 15.16 6.40 3.63
C GLU A 12 14.82 5.33 4.67
N SER A 13 14.22 5.72 5.79
CA SER A 13 13.81 4.77 6.81
C SER A 13 12.42 4.17 6.57
N LEU A 14 11.71 4.64 5.53
CA LEU A 14 10.36 4.17 5.22
C LEU A 14 10.41 2.96 4.30
N SER A 15 9.60 1.97 4.60
CA SER A 15 9.49 0.78 3.76
C SER A 15 8.09 0.66 3.16
N VAL A 16 8.06 0.34 1.87
CA VAL A 16 6.81 0.14 1.12
C VAL A 16 6.81 -1.30 0.61
N LEU A 17 5.76 -2.04 0.92
CA LEU A 17 5.57 -3.40 0.41
C LEU A 17 4.63 -3.35 -0.78
N VAL A 18 5.10 -3.83 -1.93
CA VAL A 18 4.32 -3.90 -3.17
C VAL A 18 3.91 -5.35 -3.40
N VAL A 19 2.62 -5.60 -3.49
CA VAL A 19 2.06 -6.95 -3.64
C VAL A 19 1.28 -7.06 -4.94
N ASP A 20 1.76 -7.92 -5.84
CA ASP A 20 1.12 -8.20 -7.12
C ASP A 20 1.67 -9.53 -7.61
N ASP A 21 0.84 -10.36 -8.24
CA ASP A 21 1.27 -11.66 -8.75
C ASP A 21 1.90 -11.56 -10.15
N VAL A 22 1.89 -10.38 -10.76
CA VAL A 22 2.49 -10.14 -12.08
C VAL A 22 3.80 -9.37 -11.90
N PRO A 23 4.97 -10.00 -12.19
CA PRO A 23 6.27 -9.33 -11.96
C PRO A 23 6.42 -8.00 -12.69
N LEU A 24 5.86 -7.87 -13.89
CA LEU A 24 5.94 -6.62 -14.65
C LEU A 24 5.26 -5.48 -13.90
N ASN A 25 4.12 -5.74 -13.26
CA ASN A 25 3.41 -4.71 -12.49
C ASN A 25 4.27 -4.22 -11.32
N ILE A 26 4.93 -5.15 -10.62
CA ILE A 26 5.85 -4.78 -9.54
C ILE A 26 6.97 -3.88 -10.06
N LEU A 27 7.56 -4.26 -11.19
CA LEU A 27 8.65 -3.49 -11.78
C LEU A 27 8.22 -2.07 -12.15
N LEU A 28 7.03 -1.93 -12.75
CA LEU A 28 6.48 -0.63 -13.13
C LEU A 28 6.23 0.26 -11.90
N ILE A 29 5.68 -0.32 -10.84
CA ILE A 29 5.42 0.42 -9.60
C ILE A 29 6.74 0.87 -8.97
N LYS A 30 7.74 -0.02 -8.91
CA LYS A 30 9.06 0.34 -8.40
C LYS A 30 9.65 1.52 -9.17
N LYS A 31 9.51 1.50 -10.50
CA LYS A 31 10.01 2.59 -11.34
C LYS A 31 9.28 3.89 -11.07
N MET A 32 7.95 3.84 -10.89
CA MET A 32 7.15 5.02 -10.58
C MET A 32 7.55 5.64 -9.23
N LEU A 33 7.96 4.82 -8.26
CA LEU A 33 8.37 5.28 -6.94
C LEU A 33 9.85 5.65 -6.86
N SER A 34 10.60 5.51 -7.94
CA SER A 34 12.07 5.63 -7.93
C SER A 34 12.58 7.04 -7.59
N GLN A 35 11.73 8.06 -7.66
CA GLN A 35 12.13 9.40 -7.24
C GLN A 35 12.28 9.52 -5.72
N TYR A 36 11.75 8.56 -4.97
CA TYR A 36 11.91 8.49 -3.52
C TYR A 36 12.86 7.35 -3.16
N THR A 37 13.59 7.52 -2.06
CA THR A 37 14.55 6.52 -1.61
C THR A 37 13.95 5.55 -0.60
N PHE A 38 12.67 5.20 -0.75
CA PHE A 38 12.02 4.18 0.07
C PHE A 38 12.71 2.84 -0.06
N GLU A 39 12.71 2.06 1.01
CA GLU A 39 12.98 0.63 0.89
C GLU A 39 11.76 -0.02 0.23
N ILE A 40 11.94 -0.56 -0.96
CA ILE A 40 10.86 -1.25 -1.67
C ILE A 40 11.00 -2.74 -1.45
N ARG A 41 10.01 -3.31 -0.78
CA ARG A 41 9.90 -4.76 -0.60
C ARG A 41 8.78 -5.26 -1.50
N THR A 42 8.84 -6.53 -1.88
CA THR A 42 7.87 -7.10 -2.81
C THR A 42 7.35 -8.44 -2.33
N ALA A 43 6.12 -8.76 -2.70
CA ALA A 43 5.53 -10.07 -2.49
C ALA A 43 4.65 -10.41 -3.71
N ASN A 44 4.60 -11.68 -4.08
CA ASN A 44 3.93 -12.11 -5.29
C ASN A 44 2.57 -12.77 -5.04
N GLY A 45 2.01 -12.60 -3.87
CA GLY A 45 0.71 -13.16 -3.54
C GLY A 45 0.29 -12.80 -2.12
N GLY A 46 -0.94 -13.16 -1.78
CA GLY A 46 -1.52 -12.80 -0.48
C GLY A 46 -0.81 -13.44 0.70
N GLN A 47 -0.50 -14.73 0.62
CA GLN A 47 0.19 -15.40 1.72
C GLN A 47 1.61 -14.86 1.88
N ALA A 48 2.33 -14.67 0.76
CA ALA A 48 3.67 -14.09 0.81
C ALA A 48 3.65 -12.69 1.42
N ALA A 49 2.61 -11.90 1.12
CA ALA A 49 2.43 -10.57 1.70
C ALA A 49 2.25 -10.66 3.23
N LEU A 50 1.37 -11.53 3.69
CA LEU A 50 1.12 -11.70 5.11
C LEU A 50 2.39 -12.16 5.84
N ASP A 51 3.14 -13.08 5.25
CA ASP A 51 4.41 -13.55 5.82
C ASP A 51 5.44 -12.41 5.91
N ALA A 52 5.56 -11.62 4.84
CA ALA A 52 6.49 -10.50 4.81
C ALA A 52 6.15 -9.44 5.86
N ILE A 53 4.86 -9.16 6.05
CA ILE A 53 4.38 -8.19 7.04
C ILE A 53 4.63 -8.70 8.45
N ALA A 54 4.44 -10.00 8.68
CA ALA A 54 4.70 -10.61 9.98
C ALA A 54 6.19 -10.55 10.36
N GLN A 55 7.08 -10.66 9.38
CA GLN A 55 8.53 -10.54 9.62
C GLN A 55 8.92 -9.11 9.94
N LYS A 56 8.42 -8.15 9.17
CA LYS A 56 8.69 -6.73 9.37
C LYS A 56 7.53 -5.93 8.78
N LYS A 57 6.81 -5.23 9.63
CA LYS A 57 5.69 -4.40 9.18
C LYS A 57 6.20 -3.25 8.30
N PRO A 58 5.68 -3.08 7.08
CA PRO A 58 6.04 -1.93 6.26
C PRO A 58 5.32 -0.67 6.77
N ASP A 59 5.73 0.48 6.26
CA ASP A 59 5.06 1.74 6.55
C ASP A 59 3.84 1.95 5.66
N LEU A 60 3.83 1.28 4.51
CA LEU A 60 2.75 1.39 3.53
C LEU A 60 2.65 0.09 2.74
N LEU A 61 1.42 -0.34 2.47
CA LEU A 61 1.13 -1.51 1.64
C LEU A 61 0.44 -1.09 0.36
N LEU A 62 1.01 -1.47 -0.79
CA LEU A 62 0.38 -1.34 -2.10
C LEU A 62 -0.06 -2.74 -2.52
N LEU A 63 -1.35 -2.95 -2.71
CA LEU A 63 -1.93 -4.28 -2.74
C LEU A 63 -2.85 -4.49 -3.93
N ASP A 64 -2.54 -5.47 -4.77
CA ASP A 64 -3.46 -5.94 -5.81
C ASP A 64 -4.56 -6.79 -5.18
N LEU A 65 -5.76 -6.72 -5.73
CA LEU A 65 -6.90 -7.51 -5.25
C LEU A 65 -6.98 -8.89 -5.91
N MET A 66 -6.63 -8.98 -7.19
CA MET A 66 -6.83 -10.20 -7.97
C MET A 66 -5.57 -11.04 -7.99
N MET A 67 -5.47 -11.97 -7.04
CA MET A 67 -4.34 -12.89 -6.94
C MET A 67 -4.85 -14.30 -6.66
N PRO A 68 -4.16 -15.34 -7.18
CA PRO A 68 -4.54 -16.72 -6.84
C PRO A 68 -4.38 -17.00 -5.35
N GLY A 69 -5.21 -17.89 -4.83
CA GLY A 69 -5.19 -18.24 -3.42
C GLY A 69 -5.82 -17.17 -2.56
N ILE A 70 -5.06 -16.58 -1.66
CA ILE A 70 -5.54 -15.50 -0.80
C ILE A 70 -5.55 -14.20 -1.60
N ASP A 71 -6.75 -13.65 -1.87
CA ASP A 71 -6.87 -12.41 -2.62
C ASP A 71 -6.63 -11.19 -1.73
N GLY A 72 -6.61 -10.00 -2.36
CA GLY A 72 -6.33 -8.76 -1.63
C GLY A 72 -7.39 -8.40 -0.59
N PHE A 73 -8.66 -8.71 -0.84
CA PHE A 73 -9.71 -8.46 0.13
C PHE A 73 -9.48 -9.25 1.42
N GLU A 74 -9.10 -10.52 1.28
CA GLU A 74 -8.80 -11.36 2.44
C GLU A 74 -7.56 -10.86 3.20
N VAL A 75 -6.55 -10.39 2.48
CA VAL A 75 -5.36 -9.79 3.10
C VAL A 75 -5.76 -8.60 3.98
N ILE A 76 -6.57 -7.68 3.45
CA ILE A 76 -7.04 -6.51 4.21
C ILE A 76 -7.80 -6.95 5.46
N LYS A 77 -8.72 -7.90 5.30
CA LYS A 77 -9.52 -8.40 6.41
C LYS A 77 -8.65 -8.93 7.54
N ARG A 78 -7.64 -9.74 7.21
CA ARG A 78 -6.73 -10.30 8.21
C ARG A 78 -5.86 -9.24 8.88
N LEU A 79 -5.37 -8.27 8.10
CA LEU A 79 -4.55 -7.19 8.65
C LEU A 79 -5.34 -6.32 9.62
N ARG A 80 -6.60 -6.02 9.29
CA ARG A 80 -7.44 -5.18 10.16
C ARG A 80 -7.90 -5.88 11.42
N ALA A 81 -7.91 -7.21 11.42
CA ALA A 81 -8.26 -8.01 12.60
C ALA A 81 -7.10 -8.18 13.59
N ASP A 82 -5.87 -7.85 13.18
CA ASP A 82 -4.67 -8.01 14.00
C ASP A 82 -4.27 -6.66 14.60
N GLU A 83 -4.12 -6.59 15.92
CA GLU A 83 -3.72 -5.37 16.63
C GLU A 83 -2.42 -4.78 16.09
N ALA A 84 -1.47 -5.62 15.67
CA ALA A 84 -0.17 -5.15 15.17
C ALA A 84 -0.27 -4.42 13.83
N THR A 85 -1.31 -4.70 13.03
CA THR A 85 -1.42 -4.21 11.66
C THR A 85 -2.72 -3.45 11.36
N LYS A 86 -3.58 -3.29 12.35
CA LYS A 86 -4.90 -2.69 12.13
C LYS A 86 -4.83 -1.26 11.58
N ASP A 87 -3.73 -0.55 11.82
CA ASP A 87 -3.55 0.83 11.38
C ASP A 87 -2.57 0.97 10.20
N LEU A 88 -2.12 -0.14 9.62
CA LEU A 88 -1.22 -0.12 8.47
C LEU A 88 -1.91 0.54 7.28
N PRO A 89 -1.34 1.61 6.70
CA PRO A 89 -1.93 2.22 5.49
C PRO A 89 -1.92 1.24 4.33
N ILE A 90 -3.06 1.11 3.65
CA ILE A 90 -3.24 0.19 2.53
C ILE A 90 -3.83 0.96 1.35
N ILE A 91 -3.12 0.94 0.23
CA ILE A 91 -3.61 1.46 -1.05
C ILE A 91 -3.86 0.25 -1.96
N ILE A 92 -5.10 0.09 -2.42
CA ILE A 92 -5.44 -0.96 -3.36
C ILE A 92 -5.09 -0.50 -4.78
N LEU A 93 -4.43 -1.38 -5.55
CA LEU A 93 -4.12 -1.15 -6.96
C LEU A 93 -4.78 -2.28 -7.74
N SER A 94 -5.87 -2.02 -8.47
CA SER A 94 -6.63 -3.11 -9.07
C SER A 94 -7.30 -2.73 -10.40
N ALA A 95 -7.45 -3.76 -11.26
CA ALA A 95 -8.26 -3.65 -12.48
C ALA A 95 -9.76 -3.72 -12.18
N LEU A 96 -10.16 -4.17 -10.98
CA LEU A 96 -11.55 -4.14 -10.57
C LEU A 96 -11.99 -2.69 -10.35
N ASN A 97 -13.05 -2.28 -11.04
CA ASN A 97 -13.47 -0.87 -11.01
C ASN A 97 -14.96 -0.68 -10.78
N SER A 98 -15.70 -1.72 -10.39
CA SER A 98 -17.10 -1.56 -10.07
C SER A 98 -17.25 -0.78 -8.75
N GLU A 99 -18.37 -0.06 -8.61
CA GLU A 99 -18.67 0.64 -7.36
C GLU A 99 -18.70 -0.33 -6.18
N GLN A 100 -19.17 -1.56 -6.41
CA GLN A 100 -19.25 -2.58 -5.37
C GLN A 100 -17.86 -3.00 -4.89
N ASP A 101 -16.92 -3.20 -5.82
CA ASP A 101 -15.55 -3.59 -5.46
C ASP A 101 -14.83 -2.47 -4.71
N ILE A 102 -14.97 -1.25 -5.19
CA ILE A 102 -14.36 -0.08 -4.56
C ILE A 102 -14.93 0.11 -3.15
N SER A 103 -16.26 0.04 -3.02
CA SER A 103 -16.93 0.16 -1.73
C SER A 103 -16.49 -0.94 -0.77
N LYS A 104 -16.39 -2.19 -1.26
CA LYS A 104 -15.94 -3.32 -0.45
C LYS A 104 -14.52 -3.09 0.08
N GLY A 105 -13.63 -2.59 -0.77
CA GLY A 105 -12.26 -2.29 -0.36
C GLY A 105 -12.20 -1.29 0.79
N PHE A 106 -12.94 -0.20 0.68
CA PHE A 106 -13.00 0.81 1.73
C PHE A 106 -13.69 0.28 3.00
N GLN A 107 -14.77 -0.48 2.85
CA GLN A 107 -15.46 -1.06 3.99
C GLN A 107 -14.58 -2.02 4.77
N LEU A 108 -13.72 -2.76 4.09
CA LEU A 108 -12.78 -3.67 4.76
C LEU A 108 -11.62 -2.92 5.41
N GLY A 109 -11.41 -1.65 5.07
CA GLY A 109 -10.42 -0.83 5.75
C GLY A 109 -9.28 -0.33 4.91
N ALA A 110 -9.40 -0.35 3.56
CA ALA A 110 -8.39 0.27 2.70
C ALA A 110 -8.42 1.79 2.88
N ASN A 111 -7.26 2.41 2.71
CA ASN A 111 -7.11 3.86 2.83
C ASN A 111 -7.32 4.56 1.49
N ASP A 112 -7.04 3.87 0.38
CA ASP A 112 -7.26 4.42 -0.95
C ASP A 112 -7.42 3.28 -1.95
N PHE A 113 -7.92 3.61 -3.14
CA PHE A 113 -8.17 2.64 -4.22
C PHE A 113 -7.82 3.29 -5.55
N ILE A 114 -6.83 2.73 -6.25
CA ILE A 114 -6.36 3.23 -7.53
C ILE A 114 -6.59 2.18 -8.59
N ASN A 115 -7.29 2.57 -9.66
CA ASN A 115 -7.58 1.66 -10.79
C ASN A 115 -6.38 1.50 -11.70
N LYS A 116 -6.20 0.29 -12.23
CA LYS A 116 -5.24 0.02 -13.30
C LYS A 116 -5.86 0.40 -14.65
N PRO A 117 -5.10 0.91 -15.60
CA PRO A 117 -3.64 1.13 -15.56
C PRO A 117 -3.28 2.27 -14.61
N ILE A 118 -2.18 2.08 -13.89
CA ILE A 118 -1.77 3.04 -12.86
C ILE A 118 -1.17 4.29 -13.50
N ILE A 119 -1.70 5.44 -13.13
CA ILE A 119 -1.17 6.73 -13.53
C ILE A 119 -0.20 7.19 -12.44
N MET A 120 1.05 7.46 -12.82
CA MET A 120 2.11 7.78 -11.87
C MET A 120 1.73 8.91 -10.91
N GLU A 121 1.14 9.99 -11.43
CA GLU A 121 0.76 11.15 -10.61
C GLU A 121 -0.25 10.75 -9.51
N LYS A 122 -1.20 9.89 -9.85
CA LYS A 122 -2.19 9.42 -8.87
C LYS A 122 -1.55 8.54 -7.82
N LEU A 123 -0.66 7.66 -8.24
CA LEU A 123 0.06 6.79 -7.31
C LEU A 123 0.90 7.61 -6.34
N LEU A 124 1.70 8.54 -6.85
CA LEU A 124 2.57 9.37 -6.02
C LEU A 124 1.78 10.24 -5.05
N SER A 125 0.66 10.82 -5.51
CA SER A 125 -0.20 11.62 -4.65
C SER A 125 -0.78 10.78 -3.50
N SER A 126 -1.25 9.59 -3.80
CA SER A 126 -1.81 8.70 -2.78
C SER A 126 -0.75 8.24 -1.78
N VAL A 127 0.42 7.85 -2.29
CA VAL A 127 1.54 7.38 -1.45
C VAL A 127 1.99 8.49 -0.50
N THR A 128 2.23 9.69 -1.02
CA THR A 128 2.71 10.81 -0.18
C THR A 128 1.66 11.24 0.84
N THR A 129 0.38 11.22 0.46
CA THR A 129 -0.71 11.52 1.39
C THR A 129 -0.71 10.55 2.57
N GLN A 130 -0.61 9.25 2.30
CA GLN A 130 -0.62 8.25 3.38
C GLN A 130 0.62 8.36 4.27
N ILE A 131 1.79 8.61 3.69
CA ILE A 131 3.01 8.77 4.47
C ILE A 131 2.91 10.00 5.38
N ASN A 132 2.42 11.12 4.85
CA ASN A 132 2.27 12.34 5.63
C ASN A 132 1.26 12.18 6.76
N LEU A 133 0.13 11.50 6.50
CA LEU A 133 -0.87 11.21 7.53
C LEU A 133 -0.31 10.33 8.63
N GLN A 134 0.47 9.32 8.27
CA GLN A 134 1.08 8.41 9.23
C GLN A 134 2.05 9.16 10.14
N ALA A 135 2.86 10.04 9.57
CA ALA A 135 3.80 10.86 10.34
C ALA A 135 3.07 11.81 11.29
N ALA A 136 1.97 12.42 10.84
CA ALA A 136 1.16 13.29 11.69
C ALA A 136 0.55 12.53 12.87
N LYS A 137 0.06 11.31 12.64
CA LYS A 137 -0.48 10.46 13.71
C LYS A 137 0.59 10.12 14.74
N ARG A 138 1.81 9.82 14.30
CA ARG A 138 2.92 9.51 15.20
C ARG A 138 3.27 10.71 16.09
N GLN A 139 3.22 11.92 15.53
CA GLN A 139 3.48 13.13 16.31
C GLN A 139 2.41 13.36 17.37
N LEU A 140 1.14 13.09 17.03
CA LEU A 140 0.04 13.26 17.99
C LEU A 140 0.10 12.25 19.13
N ASN A 141 0.69 11.10 18.91
CA ASN A 141 0.76 10.01 19.90
C ASN A 141 2.05 10.03 20.74
N ASN A 142 2.91 11.01 20.50
CA ASN A 142 4.16 11.14 21.26
C ASN A 142 4.00 12.10 22.44
#